data_00e1e0c17223de274dd4c422e7c54f0b
#
_entry.id   00e1e0c17223de274dd4c422e7c54f0b
#
_cell.length_a   1.000
_cell.length_b   1.000
_cell.length_c   1.000
_cell.angle_alpha   90.00
_cell.angle_beta   90.00
_cell.angle_gamma   90.00
#
_symmetry.space_group_name_H-M   'P 1'
#
loop_
_entity.id
_entity.type
_entity.pdbx_description
1 polymer ?
#
loop_
_entity_poly.entity_id
_entity_poly.type
_entity_poly.pdbx_seq_one_letter_code
_entity_poly.pdbx_strand_id
1 'polypeptide(L)'
;MMKKIAIIGGGIIGMTLANYLDTDKFEISLFDDEKNQATKASAGIISPWLSKRRNQKWYQLAKDGAAFFEKLKTDFDLTDEVYEKCGTLFLRKNSDLEELEKLALERRKNAPEMGEIKVLSKEETVSLFPLLKPSESLYLSGGARLDGKAYLAHLKKRSQARGVKFFAERATILKADEKWEIVHQGESDVVDDLVLCPGPALKELLSEIGVDVDVRP
;
A
#
# COMPACT_ATOMS: atom_id res chain seq x y z
N MET A 1 22.18 16.32 -18.54
CA MET A 1 21.97 16.31 -17.08
C MET A 1 20.83 15.34 -16.79
N MET A 2 20.94 14.54 -15.72
CA MET A 2 19.83 13.70 -15.27
C MET A 2 18.69 14.60 -14.78
N LYS A 3 17.45 14.19 -15.04
CA LYS A 3 16.26 14.88 -14.56
C LYS A 3 16.11 14.64 -13.06
N LYS A 4 15.85 15.70 -12.29
CA LYS A 4 15.71 15.64 -10.83
C LYS A 4 14.24 15.48 -10.45
N ILE A 5 13.95 14.52 -9.57
CA ILE A 5 12.60 14.24 -9.08
C ILE A 5 12.60 14.30 -7.55
N ALA A 6 11.68 15.11 -6.99
CA ALA A 6 11.39 15.07 -5.57
C ALA A 6 10.11 14.28 -5.31
N ILE A 7 10.15 13.37 -4.31
CA ILE A 7 9.00 12.65 -3.81
C ILE A 7 8.73 13.11 -2.39
N ILE A 8 7.54 13.63 -2.13
CA ILE A 8 7.11 14.07 -0.80
C ILE A 8 6.18 13.03 -0.20
N GLY A 9 6.64 12.38 0.87
CA GLY A 9 5.94 11.31 1.57
C GLY A 9 6.51 9.92 1.27
N GLY A 10 7.07 9.28 2.30
CA GLY A 10 7.69 7.95 2.29
C GLY A 10 6.76 6.84 2.80
N GLY A 11 5.45 6.98 2.62
CA GLY A 11 4.48 5.91 2.83
C GLY A 11 4.55 4.84 1.73
N ILE A 12 3.57 3.91 1.71
CA ILE A 12 3.56 2.79 0.77
C ILE A 12 3.66 3.25 -0.69
N ILE A 13 3.01 4.35 -1.07
CA ILE A 13 3.01 4.84 -2.46
C ILE A 13 4.37 5.44 -2.82
N GLY A 14 4.87 6.41 -2.04
CA GLY A 14 6.14 7.09 -2.35
C GLY A 14 7.34 6.16 -2.32
N MET A 15 7.42 5.26 -1.32
CA MET A 15 8.51 4.27 -1.24
C MET A 15 8.46 3.26 -2.38
N THR A 16 7.26 2.81 -2.78
CA THR A 16 7.09 1.91 -3.94
C THR A 16 7.53 2.61 -5.22
N LEU A 17 7.09 3.86 -5.43
CA LEU A 17 7.47 4.65 -6.60
C LEU A 17 8.99 4.86 -6.67
N ALA A 18 9.62 5.27 -5.56
CA ALA A 18 11.07 5.48 -5.49
C ALA A 18 11.87 4.23 -5.89
N ASN A 19 11.30 3.03 -5.65
CA ASN A 19 11.91 1.76 -6.03
C ASN A 19 11.64 1.34 -7.48
N TYR A 20 10.64 1.91 -8.15
CA TYR A 20 10.36 1.66 -9.57
C TYR A 20 11.05 2.66 -10.50
N LEU A 21 11.30 3.88 -10.03
CA LEU A 21 11.99 4.88 -10.84
C LEU A 21 13.43 4.44 -11.16
N ASP A 22 13.83 4.70 -12.41
CA ASP A 22 15.16 4.35 -12.95
C ASP A 22 16.19 5.37 -12.48
N THR A 23 17.07 4.96 -11.55
CA THR A 23 18.11 5.81 -10.99
C THR A 23 19.27 6.12 -11.96
N ASP A 24 19.34 5.43 -13.11
CA ASP A 24 20.28 5.78 -14.18
C ASP A 24 19.77 6.97 -15.02
N LYS A 25 18.46 7.23 -15.00
CA LYS A 25 17.80 8.32 -15.72
C LYS A 25 17.44 9.51 -14.85
N PHE A 26 17.14 9.25 -13.56
CA PHE A 26 16.62 10.24 -12.64
C PHE A 26 17.47 10.35 -11.38
N GLU A 27 17.75 11.58 -10.97
CA GLU A 27 18.24 11.87 -9.62
C GLU A 27 17.01 12.03 -8.71
N ILE A 28 16.87 11.13 -7.74
CA ILE A 28 15.65 11.01 -6.92
C ILE A 28 15.96 11.41 -5.49
N SER A 29 15.18 12.37 -4.96
CA SER A 29 15.17 12.77 -3.56
C SER A 29 13.80 12.44 -2.95
N LEU A 30 13.77 11.77 -1.79
CA LEU A 30 12.55 11.45 -1.08
C LEU A 30 12.57 12.09 0.31
N PHE A 31 11.52 12.84 0.65
CA PHE A 31 11.37 13.57 1.89
C PHE A 31 10.21 12.99 2.71
N ASP A 32 10.48 12.55 3.93
CA ASP A 32 9.47 12.03 4.86
C ASP A 32 10.00 12.12 6.30
N ASP A 33 9.27 12.77 7.20
CA ASP A 33 9.65 12.86 8.62
C ASP A 33 9.39 11.58 9.42
N GLU A 34 8.93 10.53 8.75
CA GLU A 34 8.61 9.20 9.28
C GLU A 34 7.53 9.19 10.38
N LYS A 35 6.81 10.31 10.55
CA LYS A 35 5.72 10.45 11.53
C LYS A 35 4.37 10.16 10.89
N ASN A 36 3.44 9.65 11.70
CA ASN A 36 2.03 9.45 11.31
C ASN A 36 1.83 8.65 10.00
N GLN A 37 2.76 7.75 9.67
CA GLN A 37 2.66 6.93 8.48
C GLN A 37 1.54 5.88 8.63
N ALA A 38 0.43 6.05 7.92
CA ALA A 38 -0.69 5.11 7.91
C ALA A 38 -0.26 3.68 7.56
N THR A 39 0.74 3.52 6.70
CA THR A 39 1.32 2.22 6.33
C THR A 39 1.88 1.46 7.54
N LYS A 40 2.61 2.14 8.43
CA LYS A 40 3.16 1.54 9.65
C LYS A 40 2.08 1.17 10.68
N ALA A 41 0.96 1.91 10.68
CA ALA A 41 -0.15 1.73 11.62
C ALA A 41 -1.25 0.79 11.09
N SER A 42 -1.16 0.36 9.83
CA SER A 42 -2.18 -0.49 9.21
C SER A 42 -2.15 -1.90 9.79
N ALA A 43 -3.32 -2.56 9.80
CA ALA A 43 -3.41 -3.98 10.14
C ALA A 43 -2.79 -4.89 9.08
N GLY A 44 -2.46 -4.36 7.91
CA GLY A 44 -1.81 -5.08 6.82
C GLY A 44 -2.63 -6.18 6.16
N ILE A 45 -3.94 -6.24 6.41
CA ILE A 45 -4.81 -7.28 5.84
C ILE A 45 -5.11 -6.97 4.37
N ILE A 46 -4.78 -7.90 3.49
CA ILE A 46 -5.06 -7.84 2.06
C ILE A 46 -6.09 -8.92 1.70
N SER A 47 -7.36 -8.54 1.72
CA SER A 47 -8.49 -9.40 1.36
C SER A 47 -9.72 -8.55 0.99
N PRO A 48 -9.68 -7.80 -0.12
CA PRO A 48 -10.71 -6.81 -0.46
C PRO A 48 -11.99 -7.42 -1.05
N TRP A 49 -11.91 -8.64 -1.55
CA TRP A 49 -12.89 -9.22 -2.49
C TRP A 49 -14.30 -9.37 -1.92
N LEU A 50 -14.47 -9.59 -0.62
CA LEU A 50 -15.77 -9.75 0.02
C LEU A 50 -16.27 -8.48 0.73
N SER A 51 -15.66 -7.33 0.44
CA SER A 51 -16.14 -6.06 0.94
C SER A 51 -17.55 -5.75 0.43
N LYS A 52 -18.42 -5.30 1.34
CA LYS A 52 -19.78 -4.83 1.03
C LYS A 52 -19.84 -3.34 0.63
N ARG A 53 -18.69 -2.67 0.46
CA ARG A 53 -18.66 -1.28 0.00
C ARG A 53 -19.27 -1.18 -1.39
N ARG A 54 -20.17 -0.21 -1.58
CA ARG A 54 -20.90 -0.01 -2.84
C ARG A 54 -20.12 0.75 -3.90
N ASN A 55 -19.01 1.40 -3.54
CA ASN A 55 -18.19 2.15 -4.47
C ASN A 55 -17.39 1.19 -5.39
N GLN A 56 -17.83 1.08 -6.64
CA GLN A 56 -17.24 0.20 -7.64
C GLN A 56 -15.78 0.59 -7.96
N LYS A 57 -15.48 1.90 -8.04
CA LYS A 57 -14.12 2.39 -8.32
C LYS A 57 -13.16 2.01 -7.19
N TRP A 58 -13.61 2.15 -5.93
CA TRP A 58 -12.82 1.72 -4.79
C TRP A 58 -12.58 0.20 -4.80
N TYR A 59 -13.61 -0.59 -5.10
CA TYR A 59 -13.48 -2.04 -5.16
C TYR A 59 -12.49 -2.48 -6.25
N GLN A 60 -12.60 -1.88 -7.43
CA GLN A 60 -11.68 -2.17 -8.54
C GLN A 60 -10.24 -1.85 -8.14
N LEU A 61 -9.98 -0.65 -7.58
CA LEU A 61 -8.64 -0.25 -7.13
C LEU A 61 -8.10 -1.20 -6.05
N ALA A 62 -8.92 -1.58 -5.07
CA ALA A 62 -8.50 -2.46 -3.99
C ALA A 62 -8.19 -3.88 -4.48
N LYS A 63 -8.99 -4.40 -5.42
CA LYS A 63 -8.78 -5.69 -6.08
C LYS A 63 -7.49 -5.68 -6.90
N ASP A 64 -7.30 -4.67 -7.74
CA ASP A 64 -6.10 -4.55 -8.58
C ASP A 64 -4.85 -4.37 -7.72
N GLY A 65 -4.96 -3.64 -6.61
CA GLY A 65 -3.89 -3.51 -5.62
C GLY A 65 -3.52 -4.86 -4.98
N ALA A 66 -4.52 -5.69 -4.64
CA ALA A 66 -4.25 -7.02 -4.09
C ALA A 66 -3.52 -7.93 -5.11
N ALA A 67 -3.93 -7.90 -6.37
CA ALA A 67 -3.25 -8.62 -7.45
C ALA A 67 -1.82 -8.10 -7.67
N PHE A 68 -1.60 -6.79 -7.55
CA PHE A 68 -0.31 -6.16 -7.77
C PHE A 68 0.75 -6.54 -6.71
N PHE A 69 0.35 -6.95 -5.50
CA PHE A 69 1.29 -7.36 -4.46
C PHE A 69 2.14 -8.58 -4.86
N GLU A 70 1.65 -9.48 -5.71
CA GLU A 70 2.46 -10.58 -6.24
C GLU A 70 3.63 -10.07 -7.08
N LYS A 71 3.36 -9.04 -7.89
CA LYS A 71 4.41 -8.39 -8.66
C LYS A 71 5.40 -7.66 -7.74
N LEU A 72 4.90 -6.94 -6.71
CA LEU A 72 5.76 -6.26 -5.73
C LEU A 72 6.65 -7.25 -4.98
N LYS A 73 6.10 -8.44 -4.62
CA LYS A 73 6.88 -9.49 -3.96
C LYS A 73 8.07 -9.90 -4.81
N THR A 74 7.84 -10.13 -6.09
CA THR A 74 8.89 -10.53 -7.04
C THR A 74 9.86 -9.39 -7.34
N ASP A 75 9.35 -8.20 -7.69
CA ASP A 75 10.17 -7.06 -8.13
C ASP A 75 11.09 -6.54 -7.01
N PHE A 76 10.66 -6.67 -5.76
CA PHE A 76 11.39 -6.14 -4.60
C PHE A 76 11.98 -7.21 -3.70
N ASP A 77 11.92 -8.49 -4.06
CA ASP A 77 12.43 -9.62 -3.29
C ASP A 77 11.88 -9.63 -1.84
N LEU A 78 10.54 -9.43 -1.70
CA LEU A 78 9.91 -9.40 -0.39
C LEU A 78 9.88 -10.80 0.24
N THR A 79 10.39 -10.93 1.46
CA THR A 79 10.30 -12.16 2.24
C THR A 79 8.88 -12.37 2.79
N ASP A 80 8.58 -13.59 3.23
CA ASP A 80 7.29 -13.90 3.85
C ASP A 80 7.07 -13.15 5.18
N GLU A 81 8.14 -12.68 5.83
CA GLU A 81 8.03 -11.77 6.97
C GLU A 81 7.40 -10.43 6.59
N VAL A 82 7.67 -9.94 5.38
CA VAL A 82 7.15 -8.67 4.87
C VAL A 82 5.78 -8.83 4.24
N TYR A 83 5.63 -9.79 3.33
CA TYR A 83 4.38 -10.08 2.63
C TYR A 83 4.17 -11.58 2.47
N GLU A 84 3.06 -12.09 2.97
CA GLU A 84 2.74 -13.51 2.94
C GLU A 84 1.29 -13.75 2.54
N LYS A 85 1.07 -14.69 1.61
CA LYS A 85 -0.24 -15.29 1.36
C LYS A 85 -0.53 -16.35 2.42
N CYS A 86 -1.18 -15.94 3.49
CA CYS A 86 -1.55 -16.83 4.60
C CYS A 86 -3.01 -17.27 4.58
N GLY A 87 -3.78 -16.80 3.58
CA GLY A 87 -5.22 -17.00 3.51
C GLY A 87 -6.01 -16.04 4.41
N THR A 88 -7.32 -16.05 4.25
CA THR A 88 -8.25 -15.28 5.09
C THR A 88 -9.43 -16.13 5.49
N LEU A 89 -9.79 -16.10 6.78
CA LEU A 89 -10.99 -16.72 7.33
C LEU A 89 -12.09 -15.65 7.55
N PHE A 90 -13.27 -15.90 7.02
CA PHE A 90 -14.45 -15.08 7.25
C PHE A 90 -15.38 -15.82 8.19
N LEU A 91 -15.54 -15.29 9.40
CA LEU A 91 -16.45 -15.81 10.42
C LEU A 91 -17.81 -15.15 10.27
N ARG A 92 -18.86 -15.92 10.06
CA ARG A 92 -20.25 -15.45 9.96
C ARG A 92 -21.19 -16.49 10.57
N LYS A 93 -22.46 -16.11 10.76
CA LYS A 93 -23.51 -17.10 11.06
C LYS A 93 -23.70 -18.01 9.84
N ASN A 94 -24.10 -19.26 10.07
CA ASN A 94 -24.18 -20.29 9.00
C ASN A 94 -25.03 -19.82 7.80
N SER A 95 -26.18 -19.18 8.03
CA SER A 95 -27.03 -18.63 6.96
C SER A 95 -26.31 -17.59 6.07
N ASP A 96 -25.39 -16.85 6.66
CA ASP A 96 -24.64 -15.78 5.96
C ASP A 96 -23.41 -16.34 5.23
N LEU A 97 -22.92 -17.53 5.63
CA LEU A 97 -21.76 -18.18 4.98
C LEU A 97 -22.11 -18.65 3.57
N GLU A 98 -23.29 -19.23 3.34
CA GLU A 98 -23.73 -19.66 2.01
C GLU A 98 -23.85 -18.49 1.03
N GLU A 99 -24.41 -17.36 1.50
CA GLU A 99 -24.49 -16.15 0.66
C GLU A 99 -23.09 -15.59 0.36
N LEU A 100 -22.19 -15.63 1.35
CA LEU A 100 -20.84 -15.15 1.20
C LEU A 100 -20.02 -16.03 0.25
N GLU A 101 -20.22 -17.34 0.30
CA GLU A 101 -19.61 -18.30 -0.63
C GLU A 101 -20.08 -18.06 -2.07
N LYS A 102 -21.38 -17.91 -2.30
CA LYS A 102 -21.94 -17.57 -3.63
C LYS A 102 -21.33 -16.29 -4.17
N LEU A 103 -21.25 -15.24 -3.34
CA LEU A 103 -20.61 -13.98 -3.71
C LEU A 103 -19.13 -14.16 -4.02
N ALA A 104 -18.40 -14.96 -3.24
CA ALA A 104 -16.99 -15.24 -3.47
C ALA A 104 -16.76 -15.95 -4.81
N LEU A 105 -17.54 -17.00 -5.10
CA LEU A 105 -17.48 -17.75 -6.35
C LEU A 105 -17.78 -16.86 -7.57
N GLU A 106 -18.74 -15.95 -7.46
CA GLU A 106 -19.04 -14.99 -8.51
C GLU A 106 -17.86 -14.02 -8.74
N ARG A 107 -17.37 -13.41 -7.67
CA ARG A 107 -16.27 -12.42 -7.77
C ARG A 107 -14.96 -13.03 -8.23
N ARG A 108 -14.68 -14.29 -7.89
CA ARG A 108 -13.48 -15.00 -8.35
C ARG A 108 -13.36 -15.07 -9.87
N LYS A 109 -14.47 -15.04 -10.62
CA LYS A 109 -14.44 -15.03 -12.09
C LYS A 109 -13.63 -13.85 -12.65
N ASN A 110 -13.61 -12.71 -11.93
CA ASN A 110 -12.90 -11.49 -12.30
C ASN A 110 -11.75 -11.16 -11.31
N ALA A 111 -11.42 -12.07 -10.40
CA ALA A 111 -10.40 -11.93 -9.37
C ALA A 111 -9.77 -13.30 -9.05
N PRO A 112 -9.06 -13.92 -10.01
CA PRO A 112 -8.50 -15.26 -9.82
C PRO A 112 -7.46 -15.31 -8.68
N GLU A 113 -6.89 -14.18 -8.32
CA GLU A 113 -5.98 -14.01 -7.18
C GLU A 113 -6.63 -14.33 -5.82
N MET A 114 -7.97 -14.41 -5.73
CA MET A 114 -8.67 -14.92 -4.55
C MET A 114 -8.27 -16.36 -4.19
N GLY A 115 -7.80 -17.11 -5.18
CA GLY A 115 -7.36 -18.48 -5.00
C GLY A 115 -8.51 -19.47 -4.73
N GLU A 116 -8.25 -20.45 -3.87
CA GLU A 116 -9.25 -21.43 -3.46
C GLU A 116 -10.27 -20.79 -2.53
N ILE A 117 -11.54 -21.18 -2.71
CA ILE A 117 -12.67 -20.78 -1.87
C ILE A 117 -13.22 -22.06 -1.25
N LYS A 118 -13.26 -22.14 0.08
CA LYS A 118 -13.73 -23.33 0.79
C LYS A 118 -14.50 -22.96 2.05
N VAL A 119 -15.66 -23.55 2.24
CA VAL A 119 -16.34 -23.54 3.54
C VAL A 119 -15.67 -24.60 4.42
N LEU A 120 -15.17 -24.17 5.58
CA LEU A 120 -14.49 -25.02 6.55
C LEU A 120 -15.41 -25.39 7.70
N SER A 121 -15.33 -26.65 8.15
CA SER A 121 -15.96 -27.09 9.39
C SER A 121 -15.36 -26.38 10.61
N LYS A 122 -15.97 -26.57 11.77
CA LYS A 122 -15.48 -26.04 13.05
C LYS A 122 -14.08 -26.56 13.37
N GLU A 123 -13.85 -27.84 13.12
CA GLU A 123 -12.59 -28.55 13.37
C GLU A 123 -11.49 -28.04 12.42
N GLU A 124 -11.81 -27.91 11.12
CA GLU A 124 -10.89 -27.38 10.11
C GLU A 124 -10.52 -25.92 10.41
N THR A 125 -11.50 -25.09 10.82
CA THR A 125 -11.25 -23.68 11.19
C THR A 125 -10.31 -23.57 12.38
N VAL A 126 -10.52 -24.37 13.44
CA VAL A 126 -9.64 -24.36 14.61
C VAL A 126 -8.26 -24.94 14.28
N SER A 127 -8.20 -25.95 13.39
CA SER A 127 -6.92 -26.50 12.92
C SER A 127 -6.07 -25.45 12.21
N LEU A 128 -6.69 -24.58 11.38
CA LEU A 128 -5.98 -23.48 10.72
C LEU A 128 -5.65 -22.33 11.66
N PHE A 129 -6.51 -22.02 12.62
CA PHE A 129 -6.29 -20.94 13.56
C PHE A 129 -6.74 -21.33 14.99
N PRO A 130 -5.86 -21.97 15.77
CA PRO A 130 -6.19 -22.56 17.07
C PRO A 130 -6.71 -21.60 18.15
N LEU A 131 -6.53 -20.29 17.96
CA LEU A 131 -7.03 -19.28 18.89
C LEU A 131 -8.52 -18.93 18.71
N LEU A 132 -9.15 -19.44 17.64
CA LEU A 132 -10.59 -19.23 17.42
C LEU A 132 -11.45 -20.18 18.24
N LYS A 133 -12.61 -19.70 18.66
CA LYS A 133 -13.67 -20.57 19.11
C LYS A 133 -14.16 -21.43 17.96
N PRO A 134 -14.52 -22.72 18.18
CA PRO A 134 -15.03 -23.59 17.14
C PRO A 134 -16.24 -22.97 16.41
N SER A 135 -16.06 -22.64 15.14
CA SER A 135 -17.09 -22.08 14.27
C SER A 135 -16.78 -22.42 12.82
N GLU A 136 -17.81 -22.55 12.00
CA GLU A 136 -17.64 -22.64 10.56
C GLU A 136 -17.13 -21.32 10.00
N SER A 137 -16.35 -21.37 8.91
CA SER A 137 -15.79 -20.20 8.27
C SER A 137 -15.70 -20.36 6.76
N LEU A 138 -15.66 -19.25 6.03
CA LEU A 138 -15.29 -19.24 4.63
C LEU A 138 -13.79 -18.88 4.53
N TYR A 139 -13.04 -19.75 3.87
CA TYR A 139 -11.61 -19.58 3.62
C TYR A 139 -11.34 -19.13 2.19
N LEU A 140 -10.47 -18.15 2.04
CA LEU A 140 -9.91 -17.71 0.76
C LEU A 140 -8.38 -17.85 0.82
N SER A 141 -7.81 -18.71 -0.03
CA SER A 141 -6.35 -18.96 0.02
C SER A 141 -5.52 -17.79 -0.49
N GLY A 142 -6.11 -16.88 -1.29
CA GLY A 142 -5.43 -15.70 -1.81
C GLY A 142 -5.31 -14.54 -0.82
N GLY A 143 -5.95 -14.65 0.37
CA GLY A 143 -5.80 -13.64 1.42
C GLY A 143 -4.35 -13.52 1.87
N ALA A 144 -3.90 -12.29 2.13
CA ALA A 144 -2.51 -12.04 2.48
C ALA A 144 -2.38 -11.05 3.65
N ARG A 145 -1.19 -11.04 4.24
CA ARG A 145 -0.77 -10.03 5.20
C ARG A 145 0.44 -9.26 4.70
N LEU A 146 0.50 -8.00 5.06
CA LEU A 146 1.64 -7.12 4.85
C LEU A 146 2.10 -6.55 6.19
N ASP A 147 3.34 -6.73 6.58
CA ASP A 147 3.95 -5.93 7.63
C ASP A 147 4.36 -4.56 7.04
N GLY A 148 3.54 -3.54 7.24
CA GLY A 148 3.77 -2.22 6.68
C GLY A 148 5.06 -1.56 7.17
N LYS A 149 5.49 -1.86 8.41
CA LYS A 149 6.75 -1.35 8.96
C LYS A 149 7.95 -2.02 8.30
N ALA A 150 7.92 -3.35 8.19
CA ALA A 150 8.97 -4.13 7.55
C ALA A 150 9.06 -3.79 6.05
N TYR A 151 7.91 -3.62 5.36
CA TYR A 151 7.84 -3.20 3.97
C TYR A 151 8.55 -1.86 3.73
N LEU A 152 8.23 -0.82 4.51
CA LEU A 152 8.86 0.49 4.35
C LEU A 152 10.36 0.44 4.66
N ALA A 153 10.78 -0.31 5.69
CA ALA A 153 12.19 -0.47 6.04
C ALA A 153 12.97 -1.17 4.91
N HIS A 154 12.40 -2.23 4.34
CA HIS A 154 12.97 -2.96 3.22
C HIS A 154 13.14 -2.06 1.98
N LEU A 155 12.08 -1.35 1.59
CA LEU A 155 12.10 -0.46 0.43
C LEU A 155 13.03 0.76 0.62
N LYS A 156 13.10 1.31 1.85
CA LYS A 156 14.04 2.38 2.17
C LYS A 156 15.49 1.93 1.94
N LYS A 157 15.87 0.79 2.51
CA LYS A 157 17.20 0.21 2.33
C LYS A 157 17.52 -0.04 0.85
N ARG A 158 16.56 -0.60 0.11
CA ARG A 158 16.70 -0.91 -1.31
C ARG A 158 16.86 0.37 -2.15
N SER A 159 16.02 1.38 -1.95
CA SER A 159 16.10 2.65 -2.71
C SER A 159 17.40 3.39 -2.44
N GLN A 160 17.87 3.44 -1.19
CA GLN A 160 19.15 4.05 -0.83
C GLN A 160 20.34 3.34 -1.48
N ALA A 161 20.33 1.99 -1.53
CA ALA A 161 21.36 1.20 -2.20
C ALA A 161 21.40 1.46 -3.73
N ARG A 162 20.31 1.94 -4.32
CA ARG A 162 20.21 2.35 -5.73
C ARG A 162 20.51 3.82 -5.97
N GLY A 163 20.86 4.59 -4.93
CA GLY A 163 21.25 5.99 -5.04
C GLY A 163 20.13 7.01 -4.79
N VAL A 164 18.94 6.57 -4.34
CA VAL A 164 17.88 7.51 -3.91
C VAL A 164 18.31 8.21 -2.64
N LYS A 165 18.30 9.55 -2.64
CA LYS A 165 18.57 10.37 -1.45
C LYS A 165 17.33 10.39 -0.57
N PHE A 166 17.46 9.99 0.69
CA PHE A 166 16.38 10.00 1.66
C PHE A 166 16.65 11.05 2.75
N PHE A 167 15.71 11.99 2.89
CA PHE A 167 15.72 13.04 3.90
C PHE A 167 14.65 12.76 4.95
N ALA A 168 15.07 12.49 6.20
CA ALA A 168 14.18 12.15 7.32
C ALA A 168 13.57 13.42 7.94
N GLU A 169 12.88 14.22 7.12
CA GLU A 169 12.32 15.50 7.49
C GLU A 169 11.15 15.92 6.59
N ARG A 170 10.38 16.91 7.06
CA ARG A 170 9.37 17.57 6.26
C ARG A 170 10.03 18.65 5.40
N ALA A 171 9.72 18.66 4.11
CA ALA A 171 10.18 19.68 3.19
C ALA A 171 9.08 20.71 2.93
N THR A 172 9.47 21.97 2.71
CA THR A 172 8.61 23.04 2.20
C THR A 172 8.75 23.10 0.68
N ILE A 173 7.60 23.23 -0.01
CA ILE A 173 7.54 23.23 -1.48
C ILE A 173 7.25 24.66 -1.94
N LEU A 174 8.07 25.17 -2.84
CA LEU A 174 7.85 26.45 -3.49
C LEU A 174 7.82 26.26 -5.00
N LYS A 175 6.99 27.04 -5.69
CA LYS A 175 6.98 27.05 -7.15
C LYS A 175 8.07 27.98 -7.66
N ALA A 176 8.92 27.49 -8.56
CA ALA A 176 10.04 28.22 -9.14
C ALA A 176 9.93 28.16 -10.68
N ASP A 177 9.16 29.09 -11.27
CA ASP A 177 8.80 29.12 -12.71
C ASP A 177 8.21 27.78 -13.20
N GLU A 178 8.91 27.09 -14.09
CA GLU A 178 8.54 25.78 -14.63
C GLU A 178 9.03 24.60 -13.75
N LYS A 179 9.71 24.87 -12.64
CA LYS A 179 10.30 23.90 -11.74
C LYS A 179 9.75 24.03 -10.33
N TRP A 180 10.29 23.21 -9.44
CA TRP A 180 9.94 23.21 -8.02
C TRP A 180 11.19 23.40 -7.18
N GLU A 181 11.10 24.24 -6.16
CA GLU A 181 12.11 24.41 -5.15
C GLU A 181 11.68 23.68 -3.88
N ILE A 182 12.55 22.80 -3.39
CA ILE A 182 12.33 22.00 -2.19
C ILE A 182 13.27 22.51 -1.11
N VAL A 183 12.71 23.17 -0.09
CA VAL A 183 13.48 23.73 1.02
C VAL A 183 13.49 22.72 2.18
N HIS A 184 14.69 22.34 2.62
CA HIS A 184 14.93 21.38 3.68
C HIS A 184 16.23 21.69 4.42
N GLN A 185 16.27 21.49 5.75
CA GLN A 185 17.46 21.74 6.62
C GLN A 185 18.17 23.09 6.41
N GLY A 186 17.44 24.10 5.93
CA GLY A 186 18.02 25.40 5.60
C GLY A 186 18.74 25.45 4.25
N GLU A 187 18.68 24.36 3.48
CA GLU A 187 19.15 24.26 2.10
C GLU A 187 17.96 24.28 1.14
N SER A 188 18.23 24.41 -0.14
CA SER A 188 17.22 24.46 -1.18
C SER A 188 17.69 23.70 -2.42
N ASP A 189 16.87 22.78 -2.91
CA ASP A 189 17.10 22.01 -4.13
C ASP A 189 16.05 22.36 -5.19
N VAL A 190 16.50 22.67 -6.40
CA VAL A 190 15.61 22.85 -7.54
C VAL A 190 15.47 21.52 -8.28
N VAL A 191 14.21 21.07 -8.46
CA VAL A 191 13.85 19.81 -9.13
C VAL A 191 12.96 20.04 -10.35
N ASP A 192 13.05 19.13 -11.31
CA ASP A 192 12.29 19.21 -12.55
C ASP A 192 10.85 18.70 -12.37
N ASP A 193 10.67 17.63 -11.58
CA ASP A 193 9.36 17.05 -11.28
C ASP A 193 9.15 16.90 -9.77
N LEU A 194 7.90 17.07 -9.37
CA LEU A 194 7.44 16.88 -7.99
C LEU A 194 6.33 15.82 -7.95
N VAL A 195 6.50 14.84 -7.08
CA VAL A 195 5.48 13.81 -6.83
C VAL A 195 5.02 13.89 -5.38
N LEU A 196 3.73 14.09 -5.17
CA LEU A 196 3.12 14.24 -3.85
C LEU A 196 2.47 12.93 -3.40
N CYS A 197 3.03 12.32 -2.37
CA CYS A 197 2.55 11.09 -1.73
C CYS A 197 2.37 11.24 -0.21
N PRO A 198 1.92 12.40 0.30
CA PRO A 198 1.94 12.72 1.73
C PRO A 198 0.83 12.02 2.53
N GLY A 199 0.03 11.15 1.91
CA GLY A 199 -1.07 10.45 2.56
C GLY A 199 -2.10 11.41 3.16
N PRO A 200 -2.42 11.30 4.47
CA PRO A 200 -3.43 12.16 5.12
C PRO A 200 -3.09 13.66 5.10
N ALA A 201 -1.82 14.03 4.97
CA ALA A 201 -1.38 15.42 4.93
C ALA A 201 -1.57 16.11 3.53
N LEU A 202 -2.17 15.42 2.55
CA LEU A 202 -2.29 15.93 1.18
C LEU A 202 -3.01 17.28 1.12
N LYS A 203 -4.11 17.44 1.85
CA LYS A 203 -4.88 18.69 1.84
C LYS A 203 -4.06 19.86 2.38
N GLU A 204 -3.36 19.66 3.49
CA GLU A 204 -2.50 20.67 4.12
C GLU A 204 -1.38 21.07 3.16
N LEU A 205 -0.67 20.09 2.61
CA LEU A 205 0.44 20.32 1.69
C LEU A 205 0.01 21.06 0.41
N LEU A 206 -1.12 20.69 -0.17
CA LEU A 206 -1.63 21.36 -1.36
C LEU A 206 -2.07 22.80 -1.09
N SER A 207 -2.64 23.06 0.11
CA SER A 207 -2.98 24.42 0.54
C SER A 207 -1.75 25.32 0.65
N GLU A 208 -0.60 24.79 1.09
CA GLU A 208 0.67 25.53 1.17
C GLU A 208 1.15 26.03 -0.21
N ILE A 209 0.83 25.31 -1.28
CA ILE A 209 1.15 25.70 -2.67
C ILE A 209 -0.01 26.35 -3.42
N GLY A 210 -1.06 26.77 -2.71
CA GLY A 210 -2.19 27.50 -3.28
C GLY A 210 -3.20 26.63 -4.04
N VAL A 211 -3.18 25.31 -3.85
CA VAL A 211 -4.14 24.38 -4.48
C VAL A 211 -5.14 23.89 -3.43
N ASP A 212 -6.41 24.26 -3.62
CA ASP A 212 -7.50 23.78 -2.75
C ASP A 212 -8.13 22.50 -3.32
N VAL A 213 -8.27 21.48 -2.46
CA VAL A 213 -8.87 20.19 -2.82
C VAL A 213 -9.85 19.72 -1.74
N ASP A 214 -10.99 19.18 -2.16
CA ASP A 214 -11.93 18.52 -1.26
C ASP A 214 -11.48 17.06 -1.02
N VAL A 215 -10.54 16.91 -0.10
CA VAL A 215 -10.12 15.57 0.37
C VAL A 215 -10.89 15.27 1.65
N ARG A 216 -11.66 14.19 1.63
CA ARG A 216 -12.37 13.66 2.80
C ARG A 216 -11.54 12.54 3.43
N PRO A 217 -11.37 12.56 4.75
CA PRO A 217 -10.65 11.51 5.48
C PRO A 217 -11.36 10.14 5.43
#